data_292b747088059b5f8373496bc4fd30a6
#
_entry.id   292b747088059b5f8373496bc4fd30a6
#
_cell.length_a   1.000
_cell.length_b   1.000
_cell.length_c   1.000
_cell.angle_alpha   90.00
_cell.angle_beta   90.00
_cell.angle_gamma   90.00
#
_symmetry.space_group_name_H-M   'P 1'
#
loop_
_entity.id
_entity.type
_entity.pdbx_description
1 polymer ?
#
loop_
_entity_poly.entity_id
_entity_poly.type
_entity_poly.pdbx_seq_one_letter_code
_entity_poly.pdbx_strand_id
1 'polypeptide(L)'
;MSLNHEFVIVDNESNWKKLHSEFYKNKKNFEYVAINDDYIQYFDDYFNFFTLYNPARNEEVHGLCYYGVTKIPFEVLESVIIMLKHILGIFEFAPDEINLKGNYVCGFAEKPDFTGNYENGYFERLKISKEKFCKKLKDIIILFSKAKDENKCIMHFGI
;
A
#
# COMPACT_ATOMS: atom_id res chain seq x y z
N MET A 1 5.54 16.97 -1.75
CA MET A 1 5.81 15.82 -2.62
C MET A 1 4.86 14.73 -2.19
N SER A 2 4.10 14.17 -3.11
CA SER A 2 3.25 13.01 -2.80
C SER A 2 4.16 11.81 -2.56
N LEU A 3 4.08 11.21 -1.38
CA LEU A 3 4.76 9.97 -1.06
C LEU A 3 3.99 8.81 -1.69
N ASN A 4 4.70 7.87 -2.28
CA ASN A 4 4.07 6.73 -2.94
C ASN A 4 4.69 5.43 -2.44
N HIS A 5 3.83 4.45 -2.24
CA HIS A 5 4.19 3.06 -2.12
C HIS A 5 4.21 2.42 -3.50
N GLU A 6 5.19 1.59 -3.79
CA GLU A 6 5.38 0.99 -5.10
C GLU A 6 5.42 -0.54 -4.99
N PHE A 7 4.56 -1.19 -5.76
CA PHE A 7 4.51 -2.64 -5.88
C PHE A 7 5.10 -3.05 -7.22
N VAL A 8 6.11 -3.90 -7.22
CA VAL A 8 6.90 -4.28 -8.40
C VAL A 8 6.92 -5.79 -8.54
N ILE A 9 6.66 -6.31 -9.75
CA ILE A 9 6.84 -7.74 -10.05
C ILE A 9 8.32 -8.08 -10.08
N VAL A 10 8.72 -9.13 -9.36
CA VAL A 10 10.12 -9.57 -9.26
C VAL A 10 10.24 -11.09 -9.24
N ASP A 11 11.39 -11.59 -9.68
CA ASP A 11 11.72 -13.02 -9.53
C ASP A 11 11.95 -13.37 -8.06
N ASN A 12 11.68 -14.63 -7.70
CA ASN A 12 11.74 -15.10 -6.32
C ASN A 12 13.10 -14.89 -5.63
N GLU A 13 14.18 -14.94 -6.39
CA GLU A 13 15.56 -14.82 -5.88
C GLU A 13 16.14 -13.40 -6.01
N SER A 14 15.32 -12.42 -6.35
CA SER A 14 15.78 -11.04 -6.59
C SER A 14 16.49 -10.44 -5.39
N ASN A 15 17.69 -9.91 -5.60
CA ASN A 15 18.38 -9.11 -4.59
C ASN A 15 17.74 -7.74 -4.47
N TRP A 16 17.11 -7.45 -3.35
CA TRP A 16 16.32 -6.24 -3.14
C TRP A 16 17.14 -4.94 -3.26
N LYS A 17 18.41 -4.91 -2.82
CA LYS A 17 19.26 -3.69 -2.90
C LYS A 17 19.58 -3.34 -4.34
N LYS A 18 19.93 -4.34 -5.14
CA LYS A 18 20.19 -4.16 -6.57
C LYS A 18 18.92 -3.75 -7.28
N LEU A 19 17.82 -4.45 -7.02
CA LEU A 19 16.49 -4.17 -7.55
C LEU A 19 16.06 -2.72 -7.26
N HIS A 20 16.15 -2.29 -6.01
CA HIS A 20 15.81 -0.92 -5.59
C HIS A 20 16.60 0.13 -6.38
N SER A 21 17.92 -0.05 -6.47
CA SER A 21 18.78 0.87 -7.22
C SER A 21 18.43 0.91 -8.72
N GLU A 22 18.16 -0.23 -9.33
CA GLU A 22 17.80 -0.33 -10.75
C GLU A 22 16.42 0.23 -11.03
N PHE A 23 15.44 -0.06 -10.17
CA PHE A 23 14.08 0.43 -10.26
C PHE A 23 14.02 1.96 -10.25
N TYR A 24 14.68 2.60 -9.28
CA TYR A 24 14.66 4.07 -9.20
C TYR A 24 15.49 4.76 -10.27
N LYS A 25 16.45 4.06 -10.88
CA LYS A 25 17.19 4.58 -12.07
C LYS A 25 16.34 4.53 -13.33
N ASN A 26 15.53 3.49 -13.52
CA ASN A 26 14.75 3.31 -14.73
C ASN A 26 13.45 2.51 -14.51
N LYS A 27 12.47 3.17 -13.91
CA LYS A 27 11.16 2.56 -13.62
C LYS A 27 10.46 1.96 -14.84
N LYS A 28 10.75 2.49 -16.04
CA LYS A 28 10.11 2.02 -17.30
C LYS A 28 10.45 0.57 -17.65
N ASN A 29 11.53 0.03 -17.10
CA ASN A 29 11.93 -1.36 -17.34
C ASN A 29 11.21 -2.35 -16.42
N PHE A 30 10.33 -1.87 -15.55
CA PHE A 30 9.66 -2.69 -14.55
C PHE A 30 8.15 -2.62 -14.70
N GLU A 31 7.51 -3.72 -14.39
CA GLU A 31 6.07 -3.75 -14.21
C GLU A 31 5.76 -3.43 -12.75
N TYR A 32 5.10 -2.30 -12.55
CA TYR A 32 4.82 -1.82 -11.20
C TYR A 32 3.53 -0.99 -11.14
N VAL A 33 3.00 -0.87 -9.95
CA VAL A 33 1.93 0.07 -9.61
C VAL A 33 2.39 0.93 -8.45
N ALA A 34 2.28 2.25 -8.62
CA ALA A 34 2.45 3.21 -7.55
C ALA A 34 1.09 3.63 -6.99
N ILE A 35 0.98 3.63 -5.67
CA ILE A 35 -0.19 4.11 -4.96
C ILE A 35 0.21 5.20 -3.98
N ASN A 36 -0.60 6.25 -3.91
CA ASN A 36 -0.39 7.33 -2.97
C ASN A 36 -0.54 6.85 -1.53
N ASP A 37 0.26 7.41 -0.65
CA ASP A 37 0.26 7.17 0.77
C ASP A 37 -1.13 7.34 1.40
N ASP A 38 -1.85 8.38 1.03
CA ASP A 38 -3.23 8.61 1.48
C ASP A 38 -4.19 7.46 1.14
N TYR A 39 -3.93 6.72 0.07
CA TYR A 39 -4.80 5.63 -0.37
C TYR A 39 -4.46 4.31 0.32
N ILE A 40 -3.18 4.03 0.52
CA ILE A 40 -2.77 2.75 1.08
C ILE A 40 -3.23 2.59 2.53
N GLN A 41 -3.31 3.68 3.30
CA GLN A 41 -3.79 3.71 4.68
C GLN A 41 -5.19 3.09 4.88
N TYR A 42 -5.97 2.94 3.80
CA TYR A 42 -7.31 2.35 3.89
C TYR A 42 -7.34 0.84 3.83
N PHE A 43 -6.20 0.22 3.50
CA PHE A 43 -6.16 -1.23 3.35
C PHE A 43 -4.83 -1.88 3.74
N ASP A 44 -3.79 -1.12 4.12
CA ASP A 44 -2.50 -1.68 4.52
C ASP A 44 -2.60 -2.57 5.75
N ASP A 45 -3.45 -2.24 6.72
CA ASP A 45 -3.70 -3.06 7.92
C ASP A 45 -4.15 -4.48 7.59
N TYR A 46 -4.85 -4.70 6.48
CA TYR A 46 -5.28 -6.05 6.09
C TYR A 46 -4.12 -6.94 5.65
N PHE A 47 -2.99 -6.37 5.25
CA PHE A 47 -1.78 -7.14 4.98
C PHE A 47 -1.21 -7.80 6.24
N ASN A 48 -1.56 -7.33 7.44
CA ASN A 48 -1.17 -7.97 8.71
C ASN A 48 -1.76 -9.38 8.89
N PHE A 49 -2.74 -9.76 8.06
CA PHE A 49 -3.26 -11.13 8.04
C PHE A 49 -2.30 -12.14 7.42
N PHE A 50 -1.26 -11.68 6.74
CA PHE A 50 -0.32 -12.51 6.01
C PHE A 50 1.09 -12.43 6.61
N THR A 51 1.76 -13.58 6.63
CA THR A 51 3.19 -13.63 6.88
C THR A 51 3.91 -13.26 5.59
N LEU A 52 4.61 -12.15 5.62
CA LEU A 52 5.41 -11.60 4.53
C LEU A 52 6.89 -11.66 4.92
N TYR A 53 7.76 -11.10 4.09
CA TYR A 53 9.19 -11.14 4.35
C TYR A 53 9.84 -9.76 4.19
N ASN A 54 10.63 -9.35 5.17
CA ASN A 54 11.46 -8.15 5.07
C ASN A 54 12.89 -8.51 4.65
N PRO A 55 13.27 -8.29 3.39
CA PRO A 55 14.59 -8.70 2.92
C PRO A 55 15.73 -7.81 3.45
N ALA A 56 15.43 -6.63 4.00
CA ALA A 56 16.44 -5.76 4.60
C ALA A 56 16.87 -6.26 5.99
N ARG A 57 15.93 -6.86 6.73
CA ARG A 57 16.16 -7.42 8.06
C ARG A 57 16.38 -8.93 8.05
N ASN A 58 16.10 -9.58 6.91
CA ASN A 58 16.15 -11.02 6.73
C ASN A 58 15.22 -11.75 7.71
N GLU A 59 13.99 -11.27 7.87
CA GLU A 59 13.00 -11.79 8.80
C GLU A 59 11.59 -11.84 8.23
N GLU A 60 10.78 -12.76 8.75
CA GLU A 60 9.34 -12.75 8.52
C GLU A 60 8.70 -11.55 9.24
N VAL A 61 7.72 -10.94 8.59
CA VAL A 61 6.96 -9.80 9.12
C VAL A 61 5.48 -9.99 8.86
N HIS A 62 4.64 -9.41 9.68
CA HIS A 62 3.21 -9.28 9.42
C HIS A 62 2.92 -7.91 8.84
N GLY A 63 2.28 -7.89 7.67
CA GLY A 63 1.95 -6.63 6.99
C GLY A 63 3.08 -6.01 6.19
N LEU A 64 2.77 -4.86 5.62
CA LEU A 64 3.72 -4.08 4.82
C LEU A 64 4.64 -3.25 5.73
N CYS A 65 5.92 -3.21 5.40
CA CYS A 65 6.84 -2.24 6.02
C CYS A 65 6.55 -0.86 5.41
N TYR A 66 5.88 -0.01 6.17
CA TYR A 66 5.48 1.33 5.73
C TYR A 66 6.70 2.17 5.28
N TYR A 67 7.76 2.16 6.10
CA TYR A 67 9.06 2.76 5.78
C TYR A 67 10.06 1.65 5.50
N GLY A 68 10.19 1.24 4.22
CA GLY A 68 11.16 0.20 3.88
C GLY A 68 10.71 -0.75 2.79
N VAL A 69 11.16 -1.98 2.87
CA VAL A 69 10.92 -2.99 1.83
C VAL A 69 10.22 -4.21 2.39
N THR A 70 9.21 -4.71 1.67
CA THR A 70 8.52 -5.97 1.98
C THR A 70 8.41 -6.82 0.71
N LYS A 71 8.76 -8.08 0.82
CA LYS A 71 8.50 -9.08 -0.22
C LYS A 71 7.20 -9.80 0.11
N ILE A 72 6.27 -9.81 -0.84
CA ILE A 72 5.04 -10.59 -0.79
C ILE A 72 5.32 -11.87 -1.56
N PRO A 73 5.47 -13.02 -0.86
CA PRO A 73 5.83 -14.28 -1.49
C PRO A 73 4.72 -14.78 -2.42
N PHE A 74 5.11 -15.57 -3.41
CA PHE A 74 4.18 -16.19 -4.36
C PHE A 74 3.06 -16.97 -3.67
N GLU A 75 3.38 -17.69 -2.59
CA GLU A 75 2.47 -18.58 -1.86
C GLU A 75 1.26 -17.84 -1.25
N VAL A 76 1.41 -16.56 -0.94
CA VAL A 76 0.33 -15.76 -0.33
C VAL A 76 -0.41 -14.88 -1.33
N LEU A 77 0.06 -14.78 -2.58
CA LEU A 77 -0.53 -13.87 -3.58
C LEU A 77 -2.01 -14.14 -3.85
N GLU A 78 -2.42 -15.41 -3.92
CA GLU A 78 -3.85 -15.75 -4.12
C GLU A 78 -4.72 -15.14 -3.02
N SER A 79 -4.33 -15.35 -1.77
CA SER A 79 -5.09 -14.87 -0.61
C SER A 79 -5.11 -13.34 -0.55
N VAL A 80 -4.00 -12.69 -0.90
CA VAL A 80 -3.93 -11.22 -0.98
C VAL A 80 -4.82 -10.70 -2.10
N ILE A 81 -4.84 -11.33 -3.27
CA ILE A 81 -5.72 -10.95 -4.39
C ILE A 81 -7.19 -11.06 -3.98
N ILE A 82 -7.58 -12.14 -3.30
CA ILE A 82 -8.94 -12.33 -2.80
C ILE A 82 -9.30 -11.22 -1.81
N MET A 83 -8.44 -10.93 -0.85
CA MET A 83 -8.61 -9.84 0.10
C MET A 83 -8.83 -8.50 -0.62
N LEU A 84 -7.97 -8.13 -1.57
CA LEU A 84 -8.07 -6.87 -2.31
C LEU A 84 -9.37 -6.78 -3.12
N LYS A 85 -9.84 -7.89 -3.70
CA LYS A 85 -11.14 -7.94 -4.39
C LYS A 85 -12.30 -7.69 -3.42
N HIS A 86 -12.26 -8.22 -2.20
CA HIS A 86 -13.28 -7.95 -1.19
C HIS A 86 -13.26 -6.48 -0.75
N ILE A 87 -12.08 -5.91 -0.54
CA ILE A 87 -11.94 -4.48 -0.24
C ILE A 87 -12.54 -3.64 -1.37
N LEU A 88 -12.20 -3.95 -2.63
CA LEU A 88 -12.77 -3.26 -3.79
C LEU A 88 -14.31 -3.33 -3.79
N GLY A 89 -14.89 -4.51 -3.50
CA GLY A 89 -16.34 -4.70 -3.38
C GLY A 89 -16.97 -3.84 -2.28
N ILE A 90 -16.29 -3.66 -1.14
CA ILE A 90 -16.77 -2.74 -0.08
C ILE A 90 -16.84 -1.31 -0.59
N PHE A 91 -15.83 -0.87 -1.33
CA PHE A 91 -15.78 0.50 -1.86
C PHE A 91 -16.76 0.76 -3.02
N GLU A 92 -17.37 -0.27 -3.59
CA GLU A 92 -18.48 -0.09 -4.54
C GLU A 92 -19.70 0.62 -3.90
N PHE A 93 -19.88 0.47 -2.59
CA PHE A 93 -20.95 1.14 -1.83
C PHE A 93 -20.57 2.54 -1.33
N ALA A 94 -19.31 2.95 -1.50
CA ALA A 94 -18.87 4.26 -1.06
C ALA A 94 -19.46 5.38 -1.92
N PRO A 95 -19.65 6.60 -1.38
CA PRO A 95 -19.99 7.78 -2.15
C PRO A 95 -18.85 8.17 -3.10
N ASP A 96 -19.13 9.00 -4.11
CA ASP A 96 -18.13 9.40 -5.11
C ASP A 96 -16.93 10.13 -4.50
N GLU A 97 -17.15 10.91 -3.45
CA GLU A 97 -16.11 11.48 -2.59
C GLU A 97 -16.08 10.69 -1.28
N ILE A 98 -14.97 10.02 -1.03
CA ILE A 98 -14.73 9.28 0.22
C ILE A 98 -14.02 10.21 1.18
N ASN A 99 -14.57 10.35 2.38
CA ASN A 99 -14.01 11.17 3.44
C ASN A 99 -13.72 10.27 4.65
N LEU A 100 -12.54 9.69 4.68
CA LEU A 100 -12.13 8.78 5.73
C LEU A 100 -11.24 9.49 6.75
N LYS A 101 -11.13 8.88 7.92
CA LYS A 101 -10.33 9.37 9.02
C LYS A 101 -8.86 9.02 8.73
N GLY A 102 -8.02 10.02 8.59
CA GLY A 102 -6.58 9.86 8.46
C GLY A 102 -5.87 9.69 9.79
N ASN A 103 -4.56 9.85 9.78
CA ASN A 103 -3.72 9.73 10.97
C ASN A 103 -4.08 10.77 12.03
N TYR A 104 -3.84 10.40 13.30
CA TYR A 104 -3.89 11.35 14.39
C TYR A 104 -2.64 12.22 14.41
N VAL A 105 -2.82 13.51 14.25
CA VAL A 105 -1.75 14.50 14.29
C VAL A 105 -1.71 15.15 15.67
N CYS A 106 -0.65 14.88 16.42
CA CYS A 106 -0.32 15.62 17.62
C CYS A 106 0.34 16.94 17.22
N GLY A 107 -0.20 18.06 17.60
CA GLY A 107 0.38 19.35 17.24
C GLY A 107 -0.01 20.46 18.21
N PHE A 108 0.89 21.40 18.37
CA PHE A 108 0.67 22.63 19.18
C PHE A 108 -0.13 23.71 18.43
N ALA A 109 -0.60 23.41 17.22
CA ALA A 109 -1.33 24.37 16.42
C ALA A 109 -2.81 24.38 16.82
N GLU A 110 -3.27 25.50 17.33
CA GLU A 110 -4.70 25.80 17.42
C GLU A 110 -5.29 25.77 16.00
N LYS A 111 -6.19 24.80 15.72
CA LYS A 111 -6.99 24.82 14.51
C LYS A 111 -8.43 25.17 14.85
N PRO A 112 -9.05 26.10 14.08
CA PRO A 112 -10.37 26.63 14.38
C PRO A 112 -11.50 25.58 14.38
N ASP A 113 -11.29 24.44 13.73
CA ASP A 113 -12.33 23.40 13.56
C ASP A 113 -12.16 22.19 14.48
N PHE A 114 -11.36 22.32 15.51
CA PHE A 114 -11.15 21.25 16.49
C PHE A 114 -12.40 21.08 17.36
N THR A 115 -13.08 19.97 17.22
CA THR A 115 -14.26 19.59 18.02
C THR A 115 -14.00 18.30 18.79
N GLY A 116 -13.08 18.30 19.72
CA GLY A 116 -12.82 17.13 20.53
C GLY A 116 -12.14 17.47 21.84
N ASN A 117 -12.43 16.67 22.88
CA ASN A 117 -11.85 16.83 24.23
C ASN A 117 -10.40 16.32 24.33
N TYR A 118 -9.68 16.23 23.23
CA TYR A 118 -8.28 15.81 23.24
C TYR A 118 -7.41 17.07 23.20
N GLU A 119 -6.77 17.33 24.29
CA GLU A 119 -5.78 18.41 24.38
C GLU A 119 -4.72 18.19 23.29
N ASN A 120 -4.67 19.10 22.31
CA ASN A 120 -3.60 19.26 21.33
C ASN A 120 -3.48 18.23 20.20
N GLY A 121 -4.56 17.64 19.69
CA GLY A 121 -4.48 16.76 18.53
C GLY A 121 -5.76 16.71 17.69
N TYR A 122 -5.62 16.31 16.44
CA TYR A 122 -6.76 16.11 15.52
C TYR A 122 -6.47 14.95 14.57
N PHE A 123 -7.55 14.38 14.01
CA PHE A 123 -7.41 13.42 12.92
C PHE A 123 -7.43 14.15 11.59
N GLU A 124 -6.48 13.82 10.72
CA GLU A 124 -6.54 14.27 9.34
C GLU A 124 -7.80 13.74 8.67
N ARG A 125 -8.38 14.57 7.81
CA ARG A 125 -9.47 14.14 6.95
C ARG A 125 -8.95 14.00 5.54
N LEU A 126 -8.89 12.76 5.07
CA LEU A 126 -8.44 12.43 3.72
C LEU A 126 -9.67 12.37 2.82
N LYS A 127 -9.75 13.30 1.89
CA LYS A 127 -10.76 13.29 0.84
C LYS A 127 -10.18 12.66 -0.41
N ILE A 128 -10.76 11.55 -0.82
CA ILE A 128 -10.33 10.84 -2.03
C ILE A 128 -11.50 10.59 -2.97
N SER A 129 -11.21 10.55 -4.27
CA SER A 129 -12.17 10.12 -5.27
C SER A 129 -12.31 8.61 -5.25
N LYS A 130 -13.55 8.10 -5.11
CA LYS A 130 -13.89 6.68 -5.23
C LYS A 130 -13.36 6.09 -6.53
N GLU A 131 -13.60 6.77 -7.65
CA GLU A 131 -13.16 6.30 -8.97
C GLU A 131 -11.65 6.09 -9.02
N LYS A 132 -10.87 7.08 -8.57
CA LYS A 132 -9.41 7.01 -8.57
C LYS A 132 -8.90 5.92 -7.63
N PHE A 133 -9.49 5.79 -6.44
CA PHE A 133 -9.14 4.77 -5.48
C PHE A 133 -9.43 3.36 -5.99
N CYS A 134 -10.66 3.12 -6.47
CA CYS A 134 -11.04 1.82 -7.03
C CYS A 134 -10.20 1.46 -8.26
N LYS A 135 -9.84 2.44 -9.09
CA LYS A 135 -8.93 2.23 -10.21
C LYS A 135 -7.56 1.73 -9.72
N LYS A 136 -6.99 2.37 -8.69
CA LYS A 136 -5.70 1.97 -8.13
C LYS A 136 -5.75 0.57 -7.51
N LEU A 137 -6.82 0.21 -6.80
CA LEU A 137 -7.01 -1.15 -6.30
C LEU A 137 -7.08 -2.17 -7.44
N LYS A 138 -7.80 -1.86 -8.53
CA LYS A 138 -7.85 -2.72 -9.71
C LYS A 138 -6.48 -2.89 -10.35
N ASP A 139 -5.72 -1.81 -10.49
CA ASP A 139 -4.35 -1.86 -11.04
C ASP A 139 -3.45 -2.79 -10.19
N ILE A 140 -3.55 -2.72 -8.86
CA ILE A 140 -2.80 -3.60 -7.94
C ILE A 140 -3.26 -5.06 -8.10
N ILE A 141 -4.56 -5.31 -8.15
CA ILE A 141 -5.11 -6.67 -8.34
C ILE A 141 -4.60 -7.27 -9.67
N ILE A 142 -4.58 -6.50 -10.74
CA ILE A 142 -4.07 -6.92 -12.05
C ILE A 142 -2.57 -7.27 -11.94
N LEU A 143 -1.78 -6.38 -11.32
CA LEU A 143 -0.35 -6.61 -11.13
C LEU A 143 -0.07 -7.89 -10.34
N PHE A 144 -0.79 -8.09 -9.23
CA PHE A 144 -0.61 -9.27 -8.37
C PHE A 144 -1.07 -10.55 -9.07
N SER A 145 -2.18 -10.49 -9.82
CA SER A 145 -2.64 -11.62 -10.63
C SER A 145 -1.61 -12.02 -11.67
N LYS A 146 -1.01 -11.03 -12.36
CA LYS A 146 0.06 -11.28 -13.31
C LYS A 146 1.30 -11.92 -12.67
N ALA A 147 1.74 -11.39 -11.52
CA ALA A 147 2.87 -11.97 -10.77
C ALA A 147 2.59 -13.42 -10.41
N LYS A 148 1.36 -13.74 -9.97
CA LYS A 148 0.92 -15.09 -9.68
C LYS A 148 0.97 -15.99 -10.91
N ASP A 149 0.42 -15.54 -12.04
CA ASP A 149 0.39 -16.31 -13.29
C ASP A 149 1.79 -16.59 -13.83
N GLU A 150 2.73 -15.68 -13.58
CA GLU A 150 4.15 -15.83 -13.96
C GLU A 150 5.00 -16.57 -12.89
N ASN A 151 4.40 -17.02 -11.79
CA ASN A 151 5.10 -17.67 -10.67
C ASN A 151 6.20 -16.79 -10.06
N LYS A 152 5.90 -15.51 -9.91
CA LYS A 152 6.78 -14.46 -9.37
C LYS A 152 6.27 -13.91 -8.04
N CYS A 153 7.10 -13.10 -7.39
CA CYS A 153 6.76 -12.37 -6.18
C CYS A 153 6.43 -10.90 -6.47
N ILE A 154 5.89 -10.22 -5.48
CA ILE A 154 5.79 -8.76 -5.46
C ILE A 154 6.79 -8.20 -4.44
N MET A 155 7.55 -7.20 -4.86
CA MET A 155 8.34 -6.37 -3.95
C MET A 155 7.60 -5.07 -3.72
N HIS A 156 7.33 -4.75 -2.46
CA HIS A 156 6.79 -3.48 -2.04
C HIS A 156 7.93 -2.58 -1.54
N PHE A 157 8.00 -1.38 -2.08
CA PHE A 157 8.83 -0.29 -1.56
C PHE A 157 7.92 0.72 -0.88
N GLY A 158 8.08 0.85 0.43
CA GLY A 158 7.46 1.89 1.24
C GLY A 158 8.14 3.25 1.05
N ILE A 159 7.65 4.26 1.75
CA ILE A 159 8.15 5.65 1.70
C ILE A 159 9.39 5.86 2.55
#